data_0c138d6ab2aab3b23ea75a9729ed4d82
#
_entry.id   0c138d6ab2aab3b23ea75a9729ed4d82
#
_cell.length_a   1.000
_cell.length_b   1.000
_cell.length_c   1.000
_cell.angle_alpha   90.00
_cell.angle_beta   90.00
_cell.angle_gamma   90.00
#
_symmetry.space_group_name_H-M   'P 1'
#
loop_
_entity.id
_entity.type
_entity.pdbx_description
1 polymer ?
#
loop_
_entity_poly.entity_id
_entity_poly.type
_entity_poly.pdbx_seq_one_letter_code
_entity_poly.pdbx_strand_id
1 'polypeptide(L)'
;MYNLDTLTQETNLRKVWPNEAKDFTPWLAEHLEYIGNILEMDLELVETESKVGGYSADILAKAENSGSDTESYVVIENQLEDSNHDHLGKLITYASGKKAKAIVWVVKTAREEHREAIKWLNDNTNSELGFYLLEIELWHIGNSKLAPKFNVVERPNEWAKVVKTSNDVSDTKVLQLEFWQAFIDYASKTNFAKSFRIPSARPQNWFNLAIGSSKCKICLEAKKQKQEATVGIYIDDDKALYLKFESDKQTIEAAMNNNLQWTQATKASRFFEIKSFDIADSSTWEEVFKWYMEKCIVLKKIVQKYL
;
A
#
# COMPACT_ATOMS: atom_id res chain seq x y z
N MET A 1 -17.60 21.51 -27.10
CA MET A 1 -18.08 21.58 -25.70
C MET A 1 -18.17 20.13 -25.20
N TYR A 2 -17.45 19.74 -24.14
CA TYR A 2 -17.56 18.39 -23.61
C TYR A 2 -18.93 18.22 -22.96
N ASN A 3 -19.66 17.16 -23.35
CA ASN A 3 -20.94 16.80 -22.73
C ASN A 3 -20.61 16.01 -21.44
N LEU A 4 -20.82 16.60 -20.26
CA LEU A 4 -20.61 15.97 -18.97
C LEU A 4 -21.91 15.33 -18.50
N ASP A 5 -21.84 14.10 -18.04
CA ASP A 5 -22.96 13.39 -17.42
C ASP A 5 -22.89 13.49 -15.89
N THR A 6 -23.95 13.10 -15.20
CA THR A 6 -24.07 13.19 -13.76
C THR A 6 -23.60 11.89 -13.09
N LEU A 7 -22.75 12.03 -12.09
CA LEU A 7 -22.37 10.93 -11.21
C LEU A 7 -23.48 10.71 -10.18
N THR A 8 -24.05 9.51 -10.16
CA THR A 8 -25.18 9.14 -9.30
C THR A 8 -24.79 8.02 -8.33
N GLN A 9 -25.16 8.16 -7.07
CA GLN A 9 -24.90 7.16 -6.04
C GLN A 9 -26.09 6.19 -5.89
N GLU A 10 -25.84 4.89 -5.92
CA GLU A 10 -26.80 3.88 -5.46
C GLU A 10 -26.63 3.70 -3.95
N THR A 11 -27.59 4.19 -3.20
CA THR A 11 -27.54 4.19 -1.73
C THR A 11 -27.99 2.87 -1.10
N ASN A 12 -28.67 2.00 -1.87
CA ASN A 12 -29.08 0.69 -1.41
C ASN A 12 -28.10 -0.38 -1.84
N LEU A 13 -27.07 -0.62 -1.03
CA LEU A 13 -26.04 -1.63 -1.29
C LEU A 13 -26.63 -3.05 -1.43
N ARG A 14 -27.76 -3.33 -0.76
CA ARG A 14 -28.43 -4.65 -0.81
C ARG A 14 -29.12 -4.97 -2.13
N LYS A 15 -29.20 -4.00 -3.05
CA LYS A 15 -29.58 -4.30 -4.45
C LYS A 15 -28.51 -5.09 -5.18
N VAL A 16 -27.22 -4.89 -4.82
CA VAL A 16 -26.09 -5.56 -5.44
C VAL A 16 -25.67 -6.76 -4.60
N TRP A 17 -25.62 -6.59 -3.29
CA TRP A 17 -25.27 -7.63 -2.33
C TRP A 17 -26.41 -7.85 -1.34
N PRO A 18 -27.42 -8.67 -1.69
CA PRO A 18 -28.57 -8.93 -0.81
C PRO A 18 -28.18 -9.52 0.54
N ASN A 19 -27.15 -10.37 0.56
CA ASN A 19 -26.62 -11.01 1.77
C ASN A 19 -25.13 -10.69 1.92
N GLU A 20 -24.79 -10.21 3.10
CA GLU A 20 -23.42 -9.80 3.44
C GLU A 20 -22.43 -10.98 3.34
N ALA A 21 -22.67 -12.05 4.09
CA ALA A 21 -21.77 -13.20 4.15
C ALA A 21 -21.73 -14.02 2.85
N LYS A 22 -22.82 -14.02 2.06
CA LYS A 22 -22.93 -14.83 0.84
C LYS A 22 -22.58 -14.08 -0.43
N ASP A 23 -22.73 -12.74 -0.44
CA ASP A 23 -22.56 -11.93 -1.64
C ASP A 23 -21.41 -10.92 -1.48
N PHE A 24 -21.42 -10.11 -0.40
CA PHE A 24 -20.45 -9.03 -0.24
C PHE A 24 -19.07 -9.54 0.21
N THR A 25 -19.01 -10.38 1.25
CA THR A 25 -17.75 -10.94 1.75
C THR A 25 -16.99 -11.72 0.66
N PRO A 26 -17.63 -12.64 -0.10
CA PRO A 26 -16.96 -13.32 -1.22
C PRO A 26 -16.50 -12.34 -2.31
N TRP A 27 -17.36 -11.39 -2.69
CA TRP A 27 -16.98 -10.38 -3.68
C TRP A 27 -15.76 -9.55 -3.22
N LEU A 28 -15.72 -9.12 -1.96
CA LEU A 28 -14.60 -8.36 -1.43
C LEU A 28 -13.31 -9.21 -1.35
N ALA A 29 -13.45 -10.50 -1.03
CA ALA A 29 -12.34 -11.45 -0.99
C ALA A 29 -11.72 -11.68 -2.39
N GLU A 30 -12.54 -11.63 -3.45
CA GLU A 30 -12.09 -11.72 -4.84
C GLU A 30 -11.49 -10.40 -5.36
N HIS A 31 -11.71 -9.28 -4.64
CA HIS A 31 -11.30 -7.93 -5.06
C HIS A 31 -10.48 -7.22 -3.98
N LEU A 32 -9.56 -7.95 -3.35
CA LEU A 32 -8.70 -7.42 -2.27
C LEU A 32 -7.80 -6.26 -2.73
N GLU A 33 -7.62 -6.08 -4.04
CA GLU A 33 -6.88 -4.96 -4.60
C GLU A 33 -7.46 -3.59 -4.21
N TYR A 34 -8.76 -3.47 -3.95
CA TYR A 34 -9.35 -2.22 -3.44
C TYR A 34 -8.80 -1.87 -2.06
N ILE A 35 -8.75 -2.86 -1.17
CA ILE A 35 -8.21 -2.69 0.18
C ILE A 35 -6.69 -2.55 0.12
N GLY A 36 -6.01 -3.39 -0.66
CA GLY A 36 -4.56 -3.33 -0.86
C GLY A 36 -4.09 -1.97 -1.35
N ASN A 37 -4.81 -1.35 -2.28
CA ASN A 37 -4.52 0.01 -2.76
C ASN A 37 -4.62 1.08 -1.65
N ILE A 38 -5.53 0.92 -0.68
CA ILE A 38 -5.69 1.84 0.45
C ILE A 38 -4.59 1.63 1.48
N LEU A 39 -4.27 0.36 1.77
CA LEU A 39 -3.21 -0.01 2.71
C LEU A 39 -1.81 0.12 2.09
N GLU A 40 -1.72 0.33 0.77
CA GLU A 40 -0.46 0.32 -0.01
C GLU A 40 0.30 -1.01 0.19
N MET A 41 -0.44 -2.11 0.18
CA MET A 41 0.04 -3.49 0.35
C MET A 41 -0.54 -4.37 -0.75
N ASP A 42 0.24 -5.34 -1.22
CA ASP A 42 -0.30 -6.44 -2.01
C ASP A 42 -0.92 -7.45 -1.05
N LEU A 43 -2.18 -7.79 -1.28
CA LEU A 43 -2.96 -8.67 -0.39
C LEU A 43 -3.30 -9.97 -1.12
N GLU A 44 -3.02 -11.10 -0.48
CA GLU A 44 -3.41 -12.43 -0.92
C GLU A 44 -4.46 -12.99 0.05
N LEU A 45 -5.55 -13.53 -0.48
CA LEU A 45 -6.57 -14.18 0.34
C LEU A 45 -6.01 -15.43 1.00
N VAL A 46 -6.13 -15.51 2.32
CA VAL A 46 -5.81 -16.75 3.07
C VAL A 46 -7.07 -17.57 3.28
N GLU A 47 -8.10 -16.96 3.87
CA GLU A 47 -9.39 -17.63 4.10
C GLU A 47 -10.50 -16.61 4.40
N THR A 48 -11.73 -16.99 4.17
CA THR A 48 -12.92 -16.29 4.66
C THR A 48 -13.44 -17.00 5.92
N GLU A 49 -14.17 -16.28 6.78
CA GLU A 49 -14.72 -16.80 8.04
C GLU A 49 -13.63 -17.40 8.96
N SER A 50 -12.48 -16.71 9.04
CA SER A 50 -11.31 -17.17 9.79
C SER A 50 -11.53 -17.12 11.29
N LYS A 51 -11.42 -18.27 11.96
CA LYS A 51 -11.68 -18.38 13.41
C LYS A 51 -10.65 -17.67 14.28
N VAL A 52 -11.17 -16.85 15.21
CA VAL A 52 -10.39 -16.19 16.27
C VAL A 52 -11.10 -16.40 17.61
N GLY A 53 -10.67 -17.37 18.39
CA GLY A 53 -11.36 -17.75 19.63
C GLY A 53 -12.79 -18.22 19.37
N GLY A 54 -13.77 -17.54 19.94
CA GLY A 54 -15.21 -17.82 19.74
C GLY A 54 -15.87 -17.08 18.58
N TYR A 55 -15.09 -16.29 17.80
CA TYR A 55 -15.58 -15.46 16.69
C TYR A 55 -14.92 -15.86 15.38
N SER A 56 -15.48 -15.40 14.26
CA SER A 56 -14.89 -15.54 12.93
C SER A 56 -14.70 -14.14 12.32
N ALA A 57 -13.50 -13.88 11.80
CA ALA A 57 -13.25 -12.72 10.99
C ALA A 57 -13.72 -12.97 9.56
N ASP A 58 -14.38 -12.01 8.94
CA ASP A 58 -14.98 -12.21 7.61
C ASP A 58 -13.91 -12.57 6.56
N ILE A 59 -12.77 -11.86 6.54
CA ILE A 59 -11.67 -12.14 5.62
C ILE A 59 -10.33 -12.05 6.37
N LEU A 60 -9.49 -13.06 6.18
CA LEU A 60 -8.07 -13.03 6.53
C LEU A 60 -7.26 -12.98 5.25
N ALA A 61 -6.44 -11.96 5.10
CA ALA A 61 -5.52 -11.81 3.99
C ALA A 61 -4.06 -11.77 4.50
N LYS A 62 -3.13 -12.23 3.66
CA LYS A 62 -1.69 -12.10 3.87
C LYS A 62 -1.20 -10.87 3.12
N ALA A 63 -0.45 -10.01 3.80
CA ALA A 63 0.24 -8.92 3.16
C ALA A 63 1.59 -9.40 2.64
N GLU A 64 1.81 -9.32 1.35
CA GLU A 64 3.13 -9.57 0.76
C GLU A 64 4.04 -8.38 1.06
N ASN A 65 5.05 -8.60 1.89
CA ASN A 65 6.06 -7.60 2.19
C ASN A 65 7.29 -7.84 1.32
N SER A 66 7.54 -6.95 0.37
CA SER A 66 8.79 -6.91 -0.39
C SER A 66 9.96 -6.68 0.59
N GLY A 67 10.64 -7.75 0.98
CA GLY A 67 11.89 -7.65 1.75
C GLY A 67 11.86 -8.05 3.23
N SER A 68 10.77 -8.61 3.75
CA SER A 68 10.71 -9.17 5.12
C SER A 68 10.35 -10.65 5.09
N ASP A 69 11.14 -11.49 5.78
CA ASP A 69 10.84 -12.92 5.97
C ASP A 69 9.67 -13.18 6.95
N THR A 70 9.09 -12.13 7.54
CA THR A 70 7.99 -12.26 8.49
C THR A 70 6.64 -12.12 7.80
N GLU A 71 5.82 -13.16 7.92
CA GLU A 71 4.42 -13.13 7.47
C GLU A 71 3.64 -12.05 8.23
N SER A 72 2.91 -11.25 7.49
CA SER A 72 2.07 -10.19 8.03
C SER A 72 0.64 -10.42 7.56
N TYR A 73 -0.31 -10.33 8.48
CA TYR A 73 -1.71 -10.56 8.19
C TYR A 73 -2.51 -9.27 8.25
N VAL A 74 -3.56 -9.21 7.42
CA VAL A 74 -4.60 -8.19 7.44
C VAL A 74 -5.92 -8.88 7.72
N VAL A 75 -6.63 -8.40 8.73
CA VAL A 75 -7.98 -8.87 9.06
C VAL A 75 -8.97 -7.84 8.56
N ILE A 76 -9.98 -8.28 7.82
CA ILE A 76 -11.04 -7.43 7.30
C ILE A 76 -12.35 -7.91 7.89
N GLU A 77 -13.07 -7.01 8.53
CA GLU A 77 -14.44 -7.17 8.98
C GLU A 77 -15.31 -6.25 8.14
N ASN A 78 -16.42 -6.75 7.64
CA ASN A 78 -17.29 -5.97 6.77
C ASN A 78 -18.74 -6.04 7.22
N GLN A 79 -19.49 -4.95 7.01
CA GLN A 79 -20.93 -4.87 7.21
C GLN A 79 -21.57 -3.90 6.22
N LEU A 80 -22.70 -4.28 5.67
CA LEU A 80 -23.49 -3.45 4.74
C LEU A 80 -24.47 -2.50 5.45
N GLU A 81 -24.22 -2.23 6.72
CA GLU A 81 -25.00 -1.35 7.61
C GLU A 81 -24.09 -0.27 8.20
N ASP A 82 -24.69 0.62 8.98
CA ASP A 82 -23.94 1.59 9.78
C ASP A 82 -23.08 0.86 10.82
N SER A 83 -21.90 1.39 11.09
CA SER A 83 -20.98 0.84 12.10
C SER A 83 -21.68 0.65 13.47
N ASN A 84 -21.33 -0.42 14.21
CA ASN A 84 -21.90 -0.76 15.50
C ASN A 84 -20.86 -1.29 16.50
N HIS A 85 -21.22 -1.33 17.78
CA HIS A 85 -20.32 -1.73 18.85
C HIS A 85 -19.92 -3.21 18.82
N ASP A 86 -20.78 -4.10 18.30
CA ASP A 86 -20.49 -5.54 18.25
C ASP A 86 -19.31 -5.80 17.31
N HIS A 87 -19.29 -5.17 16.12
CA HIS A 87 -18.17 -5.25 15.20
C HIS A 87 -16.91 -4.58 15.74
N LEU A 88 -17.02 -3.44 16.42
CA LEU A 88 -15.88 -2.80 17.07
C LEU A 88 -15.24 -3.74 18.11
N GLY A 89 -16.04 -4.45 18.92
CA GLY A 89 -15.56 -5.46 19.87
C GLY A 89 -14.83 -6.61 19.19
N LYS A 90 -15.35 -7.10 18.07
CA LYS A 90 -14.68 -8.13 17.26
C LYS A 90 -13.31 -7.65 16.75
N LEU A 91 -13.21 -6.44 16.18
CA LEU A 91 -11.95 -5.87 15.67
C LEU A 91 -10.85 -5.87 16.74
N ILE A 92 -11.18 -5.47 17.97
CA ILE A 92 -10.24 -5.45 19.10
C ILE A 92 -9.80 -6.89 19.43
N THR A 93 -10.73 -7.84 19.42
CA THR A 93 -10.45 -9.26 19.68
C THR A 93 -9.52 -9.83 18.60
N TYR A 94 -9.78 -9.53 17.32
CA TYR A 94 -8.94 -10.00 16.22
C TYR A 94 -7.53 -9.41 16.27
N ALA A 95 -7.42 -8.14 16.63
CA ALA A 95 -6.13 -7.47 16.81
C ALA A 95 -5.24 -8.19 17.84
N SER A 96 -5.84 -8.76 18.90
CA SER A 96 -5.11 -9.49 19.94
C SER A 96 -4.76 -10.93 19.55
N GLY A 97 -5.52 -11.56 18.64
CA GLY A 97 -5.45 -13.01 18.38
C GLY A 97 -4.66 -13.43 17.11
N LYS A 98 -4.49 -12.54 16.16
CA LYS A 98 -3.91 -12.85 14.84
C LYS A 98 -2.71 -11.96 14.57
N LYS A 99 -1.57 -12.07 14.91
CA LYS A 99 -0.37 -11.26 14.53
C LYS A 99 -0.61 -10.30 13.33
N ALA A 100 -1.75 -9.58 13.40
CA ALA A 100 -2.22 -8.73 12.32
C ALA A 100 -1.41 -7.44 12.28
N LYS A 101 -1.06 -6.97 11.08
CA LYS A 101 -0.47 -5.65 10.82
C LYS A 101 -1.53 -4.58 10.62
N ALA A 102 -2.67 -4.99 10.08
CA ALA A 102 -3.80 -4.09 9.86
C ALA A 102 -5.12 -4.79 10.18
N ILE A 103 -6.02 -4.04 10.77
CA ILE A 103 -7.42 -4.38 10.98
C ILE A 103 -8.23 -3.40 10.16
N VAL A 104 -9.01 -3.89 9.22
CA VAL A 104 -9.83 -3.08 8.31
C VAL A 104 -11.30 -3.31 8.62
N TRP A 105 -12.03 -2.25 8.85
CA TRP A 105 -13.46 -2.27 9.04
C TRP A 105 -14.14 -1.58 7.86
N VAL A 106 -14.87 -2.33 7.05
CA VAL A 106 -15.64 -1.82 5.93
C VAL A 106 -17.10 -1.72 6.32
N VAL A 107 -17.69 -0.52 6.22
CA VAL A 107 -19.07 -0.26 6.60
C VAL A 107 -19.81 0.50 5.51
N LYS A 108 -21.16 0.53 5.57
CA LYS A 108 -21.96 1.42 4.74
C LYS A 108 -21.80 2.88 5.20
N THR A 109 -21.91 3.12 6.49
CA THR A 109 -21.77 4.45 7.10
C THR A 109 -21.02 4.33 8.42
N ALA A 110 -19.98 5.11 8.58
CA ALA A 110 -19.21 5.20 9.81
C ALA A 110 -19.86 6.24 10.75
N ARG A 111 -20.26 5.80 11.93
CA ARG A 111 -20.73 6.73 12.97
C ARG A 111 -19.54 7.43 13.61
N GLU A 112 -19.74 8.68 14.01
CA GLU A 112 -18.69 9.53 14.54
C GLU A 112 -18.03 8.93 15.80
N GLU A 113 -18.82 8.34 16.69
CA GLU A 113 -18.32 7.68 17.91
C GLU A 113 -17.38 6.50 17.59
N HIS A 114 -17.63 5.79 16.50
CA HIS A 114 -16.76 4.69 16.06
C HIS A 114 -15.50 5.21 15.34
N ARG A 115 -15.62 6.31 14.59
CA ARG A 115 -14.46 7.00 14.00
C ARG A 115 -13.49 7.44 15.11
N GLU A 116 -14.00 8.11 16.15
CA GLU A 116 -13.18 8.53 17.28
C GLU A 116 -12.58 7.35 18.05
N ALA A 117 -13.32 6.23 18.18
CA ALA A 117 -12.80 5.01 18.80
C ALA A 117 -11.66 4.40 17.99
N ILE A 118 -11.78 4.31 16.66
CA ILE A 118 -10.71 3.82 15.78
C ILE A 118 -9.48 4.75 15.83
N LYS A 119 -9.69 6.06 15.83
CA LYS A 119 -8.63 7.05 16.04
C LYS A 119 -7.92 6.83 17.37
N TRP A 120 -8.68 6.67 18.46
CA TRP A 120 -8.11 6.40 19.77
C TRP A 120 -7.30 5.09 19.80
N LEU A 121 -7.79 4.02 19.15
CA LEU A 121 -7.04 2.77 19.00
C LEU A 121 -5.73 3.00 18.24
N ASN A 122 -5.77 3.73 17.13
CA ASN A 122 -4.57 4.09 16.38
C ASN A 122 -3.58 4.91 17.20
N ASP A 123 -4.09 5.79 18.06
CA ASP A 123 -3.28 6.63 18.92
C ASP A 123 -2.70 5.88 20.13
N ASN A 124 -3.29 4.80 20.59
CA ASN A 124 -2.92 4.12 21.85
C ASN A 124 -2.46 2.68 21.70
N THR A 125 -2.43 2.13 20.49
CA THR A 125 -1.82 0.81 20.20
C THR A 125 -0.37 0.97 19.72
N ASN A 126 0.34 -0.17 19.62
CA ASN A 126 1.73 -0.17 19.15
C ASN A 126 1.82 0.26 17.66
N SER A 127 3.00 0.69 17.23
CA SER A 127 3.24 1.18 15.85
C SER A 127 3.12 0.10 14.77
N GLU A 128 3.10 -1.18 15.16
CA GLU A 128 3.06 -2.29 14.20
C GLU A 128 1.64 -2.65 13.77
N LEU A 129 0.62 -2.20 14.52
CA LEU A 129 -0.79 -2.47 14.25
C LEU A 129 -1.52 -1.20 13.82
N GLY A 130 -2.20 -1.25 12.68
CA GLY A 130 -3.04 -0.18 12.17
C GLY A 130 -4.51 -0.54 12.11
N PHE A 131 -5.39 0.37 12.53
CA PHE A 131 -6.84 0.24 12.39
C PHE A 131 -7.32 1.18 11.28
N TYR A 132 -8.09 0.65 10.33
CA TYR A 132 -8.66 1.37 9.20
C TYR A 132 -10.18 1.27 9.24
N LEU A 133 -10.86 2.40 9.08
CA LEU A 133 -12.31 2.47 8.94
C LEU A 133 -12.63 3.00 7.55
N LEU A 134 -13.35 2.21 6.76
CA LEU A 134 -13.66 2.51 5.37
C LEU A 134 -15.17 2.50 5.15
N GLU A 135 -15.68 3.41 4.33
CA GLU A 135 -17.04 3.36 3.82
C GLU A 135 -17.05 2.83 2.39
N ILE A 136 -17.97 1.90 2.09
CA ILE A 136 -18.24 1.41 0.74
C ILE A 136 -19.40 2.16 0.12
N GLU A 137 -19.18 2.72 -1.07
CA GLU A 137 -20.18 3.39 -1.88
C GLU A 137 -20.28 2.74 -3.26
N LEU A 138 -21.45 2.83 -3.89
CA LEU A 138 -21.67 2.41 -5.27
C LEU A 138 -22.07 3.61 -6.11
N TRP A 139 -21.41 3.79 -7.24
CA TRP A 139 -21.60 4.92 -8.13
C TRP A 139 -21.78 4.47 -9.58
N HIS A 140 -22.54 5.25 -10.39
CA HIS A 140 -22.66 5.08 -11.83
C HIS A 140 -22.80 6.43 -12.54
N ILE A 141 -22.54 6.44 -13.84
CA ILE A 141 -22.76 7.59 -14.74
C ILE A 141 -23.82 7.15 -15.74
N GLY A 142 -24.95 7.86 -15.78
CA GLY A 142 -26.08 7.49 -16.64
C GLY A 142 -26.49 6.02 -16.42
N ASN A 143 -26.50 5.21 -17.47
CA ASN A 143 -26.86 3.80 -17.44
C ASN A 143 -25.65 2.85 -17.37
N SER A 144 -24.49 3.33 -16.92
CA SER A 144 -23.31 2.46 -16.76
C SER A 144 -23.52 1.42 -15.65
N LYS A 145 -22.66 0.41 -15.63
CA LYS A 145 -22.56 -0.50 -14.46
C LYS A 145 -22.16 0.28 -13.22
N LEU A 146 -22.57 -0.24 -12.06
CA LEU A 146 -22.15 0.29 -10.77
C LEU A 146 -20.66 0.08 -10.56
N ALA A 147 -19.99 1.09 -10.04
CA ALA A 147 -18.58 1.07 -9.67
C ALA A 147 -18.43 1.23 -8.15
N PRO A 148 -17.73 0.31 -7.47
CA PRO A 148 -17.48 0.46 -6.05
C PRO A 148 -16.43 1.54 -5.80
N LYS A 149 -16.61 2.27 -4.70
CA LYS A 149 -15.68 3.27 -4.20
C LYS A 149 -15.53 3.10 -2.71
N PHE A 150 -14.30 3.02 -2.23
CA PHE A 150 -13.98 2.99 -0.81
C PHE A 150 -13.46 4.35 -0.36
N ASN A 151 -14.12 4.92 0.63
CA ASN A 151 -13.70 6.16 1.27
C ASN A 151 -12.99 5.84 2.59
N VAL A 152 -11.81 6.41 2.78
CA VAL A 152 -11.08 6.28 4.05
C VAL A 152 -11.65 7.27 5.05
N VAL A 153 -12.33 6.77 6.08
CA VAL A 153 -12.89 7.59 7.17
C VAL A 153 -11.85 7.81 8.26
N GLU A 154 -11.13 6.74 8.64
CA GLU A 154 -10.05 6.82 9.62
C GLU A 154 -8.94 5.83 9.27
N ARG A 155 -7.69 6.21 9.52
CA ARG A 155 -6.50 5.39 9.30
C ARG A 155 -5.37 5.76 10.27
N PRO A 156 -4.39 4.88 10.48
CA PRO A 156 -3.23 5.18 11.32
C PRO A 156 -2.52 6.45 10.87
N ASN A 157 -2.19 7.29 11.84
CA ASN A 157 -1.25 8.39 11.62
C ASN A 157 0.16 7.85 11.86
N GLU A 158 0.83 7.44 10.79
CA GLU A 158 2.18 6.86 10.84
C GLU A 158 3.18 7.79 11.54
N TRP A 159 3.08 9.10 11.29
CA TRP A 159 3.92 10.09 11.97
C TRP A 159 3.70 10.10 13.48
N ALA A 160 2.45 10.15 13.94
CA ALA A 160 2.13 10.17 15.37
C ALA A 160 2.58 8.87 16.07
N LYS A 161 2.47 7.72 15.40
CA LYS A 161 2.94 6.43 15.91
C LYS A 161 4.46 6.42 16.10
N VAL A 162 5.22 6.88 15.12
CA VAL A 162 6.68 6.94 15.19
C VAL A 162 7.14 7.89 16.29
N VAL A 163 6.52 9.08 16.42
CA VAL A 163 6.87 10.06 17.46
C VAL A 163 6.57 9.53 18.87
N LYS A 164 5.45 8.82 19.08
CA LYS A 164 5.07 8.26 20.39
C LYS A 164 5.93 7.08 20.82
N THR A 165 6.39 6.26 19.90
CA THR A 165 7.29 5.12 20.18
C THR A 165 8.77 5.54 20.24
N SER A 166 9.07 6.84 20.21
CA SER A 166 10.44 7.37 20.23
C SER A 166 11.29 6.94 21.44
N ASN A 167 10.71 6.38 22.47
CA ASN A 167 11.48 5.73 23.54
C ASN A 167 12.00 4.33 23.18
N ASP A 168 11.46 3.66 22.11
CA ASP A 168 11.84 2.31 21.67
C ASP A 168 12.12 2.20 20.14
N VAL A 169 11.79 3.24 19.35
CA VAL A 169 12.05 3.26 17.91
C VAL A 169 13.46 3.75 17.64
N SER A 170 14.26 2.94 16.94
CA SER A 170 15.60 3.35 16.57
C SER A 170 15.55 4.67 15.76
N ASP A 171 16.48 5.61 16.04
CA ASP A 171 16.68 6.85 15.28
C ASP A 171 16.65 6.66 13.76
N THR A 172 16.91 5.45 13.31
CA THR A 172 16.87 5.06 11.90
C THR A 172 15.45 5.06 11.32
N LYS A 173 14.44 4.60 12.06
CA LYS A 173 13.04 4.60 11.56
C LYS A 173 12.46 6.01 11.45
N VAL A 174 12.78 6.87 12.41
CA VAL A 174 12.40 8.30 12.36
C VAL A 174 13.04 8.96 11.14
N LEU A 175 14.33 8.77 10.98
CA LEU A 175 15.09 9.31 9.84
C LEU A 175 14.55 8.82 8.49
N GLN A 176 14.19 7.56 8.38
CA GLN A 176 13.58 7.00 7.16
C GLN A 176 12.22 7.65 6.85
N LEU A 177 11.38 7.86 7.86
CA LEU A 177 10.09 8.52 7.67
C LEU A 177 10.27 9.98 7.25
N GLU A 178 11.18 10.73 7.89
CA GLU A 178 11.51 12.11 7.52
C GLU A 178 12.03 12.20 6.09
N PHE A 179 12.91 11.30 5.70
CA PHE A 179 13.47 11.23 4.35
C PHE A 179 12.38 11.01 3.29
N TRP A 180 11.49 10.02 3.49
CA TRP A 180 10.43 9.76 2.52
C TRP A 180 9.35 10.84 2.51
N GLN A 181 9.05 11.47 3.65
CA GLN A 181 8.15 12.62 3.69
C GLN A 181 8.75 13.81 2.90
N ALA A 182 10.01 14.11 3.10
CA ALA A 182 10.71 15.15 2.35
C ALA A 182 10.76 14.84 0.84
N PHE A 183 10.94 13.57 0.46
CA PHE A 183 10.85 13.15 -0.95
C PHE A 183 9.45 13.41 -1.53
N ILE A 184 8.37 13.05 -0.81
CA ILE A 184 6.99 13.31 -1.23
C ILE A 184 6.74 14.79 -1.41
N ASP A 185 7.14 15.62 -0.44
CA ASP A 185 6.98 17.07 -0.47
C ASP A 185 7.74 17.72 -1.63
N TYR A 186 8.93 17.20 -1.93
CA TYR A 186 9.73 17.63 -3.08
C TYR A 186 9.07 17.21 -4.41
N ALA A 187 8.71 15.94 -4.56
CA ALA A 187 8.12 15.38 -5.76
C ALA A 187 6.77 16.00 -6.10
N SER A 188 5.94 16.34 -5.08
CA SER A 188 4.63 16.95 -5.25
C SER A 188 4.68 18.35 -5.90
N LYS A 189 5.78 19.05 -5.75
CA LYS A 189 6.01 20.37 -6.35
C LYS A 189 6.46 20.30 -7.82
N THR A 190 6.63 19.09 -8.35
CA THR A 190 7.12 18.85 -9.71
C THR A 190 6.09 18.14 -10.58
N ASN A 191 6.39 17.97 -11.88
CA ASN A 191 5.56 17.18 -12.78
C ASN A 191 5.65 15.66 -12.52
N PHE A 192 6.50 15.22 -11.61
CA PHE A 192 6.64 13.82 -11.23
C PHE A 192 5.34 13.24 -10.68
N ALA A 193 4.63 13.99 -9.83
CA ALA A 193 3.33 13.62 -9.27
C ALA A 193 2.23 13.39 -10.34
N LYS A 194 2.38 13.95 -11.55
CA LYS A 194 1.47 13.66 -12.68
C LYS A 194 1.78 12.32 -13.34
N SER A 195 3.00 11.83 -13.18
CA SER A 195 3.47 10.59 -13.82
C SER A 195 3.33 9.37 -12.92
N PHE A 196 3.31 9.56 -11.62
CA PHE A 196 3.27 8.49 -10.62
C PHE A 196 2.25 8.81 -9.52
N ARG A 197 1.50 7.78 -9.10
CA ARG A 197 0.78 7.86 -7.82
C ARG A 197 1.83 7.71 -6.72
N ILE A 198 1.97 8.75 -5.90
CA ILE A 198 2.95 8.79 -4.81
C ILE A 198 2.28 8.25 -3.54
N PRO A 199 2.78 7.14 -2.94
CA PRO A 199 2.24 6.60 -1.69
C PRO A 199 2.65 7.46 -0.49
N SER A 200 2.08 7.17 0.69
CA SER A 200 2.42 7.85 1.95
C SER A 200 3.81 7.43 2.44
N ALA A 201 4.50 8.32 3.16
CA ALA A 201 5.77 8.00 3.80
C ALA A 201 5.58 6.95 4.90
N ARG A 202 6.53 6.02 5.01
CA ARG A 202 6.58 4.98 6.05
C ARG A 202 7.98 4.87 6.64
N PRO A 203 8.11 4.43 7.91
CA PRO A 203 9.41 4.26 8.57
C PRO A 203 10.14 2.99 8.11
N GLN A 204 10.52 2.95 6.85
CA GLN A 204 11.15 1.81 6.17
C GLN A 204 12.21 2.29 5.19
N ASN A 205 13.14 1.42 4.81
CA ASN A 205 14.23 1.79 3.92
C ASN A 205 13.89 1.73 2.42
N TRP A 206 12.66 1.38 2.05
CA TRP A 206 12.18 1.30 0.66
C TRP A 206 10.94 2.16 0.42
N PHE A 207 10.72 2.53 -0.86
CA PHE A 207 9.56 3.28 -1.32
C PHE A 207 9.17 2.78 -2.71
N ASN A 208 7.98 2.20 -2.84
CA ASN A 208 7.52 1.56 -4.06
C ASN A 208 6.60 2.49 -4.86
N LEU A 209 6.80 2.52 -6.19
CA LEU A 209 5.96 3.26 -7.13
C LEU A 209 5.30 2.28 -8.11
N ALA A 210 3.98 2.28 -8.13
CA ALA A 210 3.21 1.51 -9.11
C ALA A 210 3.41 2.06 -10.53
N ILE A 211 3.52 1.15 -11.50
CA ILE A 211 3.77 1.48 -12.90
C ILE A 211 2.72 0.92 -13.87
N GLY A 212 1.54 0.55 -13.34
CA GLY A 212 0.43 0.01 -14.11
C GLY A 212 0.51 -1.51 -14.36
N SER A 213 1.33 -2.21 -13.60
CA SER A 213 1.45 -3.68 -13.61
C SER A 213 1.40 -4.22 -12.19
N SER A 214 0.76 -5.37 -12.00
CA SER A 214 0.85 -6.16 -10.77
C SER A 214 2.11 -7.03 -10.68
N LYS A 215 2.81 -7.23 -11.82
CA LYS A 215 3.97 -8.12 -11.93
C LYS A 215 5.29 -7.47 -11.52
N CYS A 216 5.37 -6.16 -11.58
CA CYS A 216 6.57 -5.41 -11.21
C CYS A 216 6.26 -3.98 -10.79
N LYS A 217 7.18 -3.40 -10.04
CA LYS A 217 7.10 -2.03 -9.50
C LYS A 217 8.48 -1.37 -9.52
N ILE A 218 8.52 -0.04 -9.51
CA ILE A 218 9.76 0.68 -9.23
C ILE A 218 9.97 0.68 -7.72
N CYS A 219 11.15 0.25 -7.28
CA CYS A 219 11.56 0.28 -5.88
C CYS A 219 12.72 1.26 -5.70
N LEU A 220 12.53 2.22 -4.81
CA LEU A 220 13.56 3.12 -4.30
C LEU A 220 13.99 2.61 -2.93
N GLU A 221 15.28 2.67 -2.62
CA GLU A 221 15.77 2.29 -1.29
C GLU A 221 16.77 3.33 -0.79
N ALA A 222 16.74 3.63 0.52
CA ALA A 222 17.72 4.44 1.22
C ALA A 222 18.27 3.64 2.40
N LYS A 223 19.49 3.10 2.27
CA LYS A 223 20.07 2.10 3.19
C LYS A 223 21.13 2.76 4.08
N LYS A 224 20.77 3.11 5.31
CA LYS A 224 21.69 3.76 6.27
C LYS A 224 22.97 2.96 6.52
N GLN A 225 22.85 1.64 6.76
CA GLN A 225 24.02 0.81 7.08
C GLN A 225 25.01 0.65 5.93
N LYS A 226 24.53 0.67 4.69
CA LYS A 226 25.37 0.54 3.49
C LYS A 226 25.79 1.88 2.92
N GLN A 227 25.24 2.98 3.43
CA GLN A 227 25.42 4.34 2.90
C GLN A 227 25.16 4.39 1.39
N GLU A 228 24.03 3.81 0.96
CA GLU A 228 23.64 3.74 -0.44
C GLU A 228 22.16 4.06 -0.64
N ALA A 229 21.86 4.68 -1.78
CA ALA A 229 20.54 4.79 -2.36
C ALA A 229 20.45 3.88 -3.58
N THR A 230 19.30 3.21 -3.79
CA THR A 230 19.08 2.39 -4.98
C THR A 230 17.76 2.73 -5.67
N VAL A 231 17.73 2.60 -6.99
CA VAL A 231 16.52 2.74 -7.81
C VAL A 231 16.50 1.65 -8.86
N GLY A 232 15.39 0.93 -8.98
CA GLY A 232 15.30 -0.18 -9.92
C GLY A 232 13.92 -0.77 -10.04
N ILE A 233 13.82 -1.88 -10.74
CA ILE A 233 12.62 -2.67 -10.89
C ILE A 233 12.68 -3.87 -9.97
N TYR A 234 11.61 -4.03 -9.21
CA TYR A 234 11.33 -5.22 -8.42
C TYR A 234 10.25 -6.03 -9.12
N ILE A 235 10.48 -7.32 -9.33
CA ILE A 235 9.61 -8.24 -10.05
C ILE A 235 9.17 -9.31 -9.06
N ASP A 236 7.86 -9.36 -8.80
CA ASP A 236 7.25 -10.33 -7.91
C ASP A 236 7.02 -11.64 -8.68
N ASP A 237 7.63 -12.73 -8.25
CA ASP A 237 7.48 -14.14 -8.72
C ASP A 237 7.21 -14.38 -10.23
N ASP A 238 7.61 -13.44 -11.11
CA ASP A 238 7.52 -13.57 -12.57
C ASP A 238 8.92 -13.74 -13.21
N LYS A 239 9.43 -14.97 -13.17
CA LYS A 239 10.73 -15.30 -13.78
C LYS A 239 10.75 -15.07 -15.29
N ALA A 240 9.61 -15.26 -15.96
CA ALA A 240 9.53 -15.06 -17.41
C ALA A 240 9.70 -13.58 -17.77
N LEU A 241 9.10 -12.69 -16.97
CA LEU A 241 9.28 -11.25 -17.12
C LEU A 241 10.72 -10.83 -16.84
N TYR A 242 11.34 -11.37 -15.77
CA TYR A 242 12.75 -11.10 -15.47
C TYR A 242 13.68 -11.49 -16.63
N LEU A 243 13.51 -12.69 -17.18
CA LEU A 243 14.32 -13.17 -18.31
C LEU A 243 14.15 -12.31 -19.58
N LYS A 244 12.95 -11.75 -19.81
CA LYS A 244 12.73 -10.78 -20.89
C LYS A 244 13.56 -9.51 -20.67
N PHE A 245 13.58 -8.95 -19.46
CA PHE A 245 14.44 -7.81 -19.15
C PHE A 245 15.92 -8.16 -19.27
N GLU A 246 16.33 -9.33 -18.76
CA GLU A 246 17.73 -9.77 -18.78
C GLU A 246 18.24 -9.97 -20.20
N SER A 247 17.41 -10.48 -21.13
CA SER A 247 17.78 -10.63 -22.54
C SER A 247 18.10 -9.29 -23.22
N ASP A 248 17.50 -8.18 -22.75
CA ASP A 248 17.74 -6.83 -23.27
C ASP A 248 18.60 -5.96 -22.34
N LYS A 249 19.36 -6.61 -21.46
CA LYS A 249 20.19 -5.95 -20.42
C LYS A 249 21.02 -4.78 -20.98
N GLN A 250 21.72 -4.97 -22.08
CA GLN A 250 22.57 -3.94 -22.67
C GLN A 250 21.76 -2.70 -23.09
N THR A 251 20.59 -2.91 -23.68
CA THR A 251 19.67 -1.82 -24.09
C THR A 251 19.14 -1.07 -22.88
N ILE A 252 18.80 -1.78 -21.80
CA ILE A 252 18.31 -1.21 -20.55
C ILE A 252 19.41 -0.40 -19.86
N GLU A 253 20.61 -0.94 -19.74
CA GLU A 253 21.77 -0.26 -19.15
C GLU A 253 22.16 0.99 -19.94
N ALA A 254 22.12 0.92 -21.27
CA ALA A 254 22.34 2.07 -22.14
C ALA A 254 21.28 3.17 -21.91
N ALA A 255 20.00 2.79 -21.80
CA ALA A 255 18.92 3.74 -21.52
C ALA A 255 19.03 4.38 -20.13
N MET A 256 19.50 3.62 -19.14
CA MET A 256 19.77 4.10 -17.77
C MET A 256 21.06 4.92 -17.69
N ASN A 257 21.90 4.87 -18.72
CA ASN A 257 23.26 5.46 -18.77
C ASN A 257 24.10 5.02 -17.58
N ASN A 258 24.00 3.74 -17.17
CA ASN A 258 24.77 3.13 -16.09
C ASN A 258 24.70 1.61 -16.12
N ASN A 259 25.70 0.95 -15.54
CA ASN A 259 25.65 -0.48 -15.28
C ASN A 259 24.70 -0.76 -14.10
N LEU A 260 23.85 -1.77 -14.24
CA LEU A 260 22.89 -2.16 -13.22
C LEU A 260 23.32 -3.42 -12.48
N GLN A 261 22.94 -3.53 -11.23
CA GLN A 261 22.99 -4.79 -10.49
C GLN A 261 21.76 -5.64 -10.87
N TRP A 262 22.00 -6.89 -11.28
CA TRP A 262 20.98 -7.85 -11.64
C TRP A 262 20.98 -9.00 -10.66
N THR A 263 19.84 -9.29 -10.02
CA THR A 263 19.70 -10.35 -9.04
C THR A 263 18.43 -11.14 -9.28
N GLN A 264 18.56 -12.46 -9.26
CA GLN A 264 17.47 -13.40 -9.34
C GLN A 264 17.43 -14.23 -8.05
N ALA A 265 16.33 -14.20 -7.34
CA ALA A 265 16.09 -15.01 -6.15
C ALA A 265 14.92 -15.99 -6.39
N THR A 266 14.62 -16.82 -5.39
CA THR A 266 13.61 -17.87 -5.52
C THR A 266 12.20 -17.32 -5.76
N LYS A 267 11.82 -16.24 -5.05
CA LYS A 267 10.49 -15.62 -5.13
C LYS A 267 10.48 -14.25 -5.80
N ALA A 268 11.61 -13.53 -5.84
CA ALA A 268 11.64 -12.19 -6.40
C ALA A 268 12.93 -11.96 -7.18
N SER A 269 12.84 -11.17 -8.24
CA SER A 269 13.99 -10.78 -9.05
C SER A 269 14.02 -9.26 -9.18
N ARG A 270 15.22 -8.69 -9.36
CA ARG A 270 15.34 -7.23 -9.50
C ARG A 270 16.56 -6.83 -10.30
N PHE A 271 16.48 -5.64 -10.89
CA PHE A 271 17.65 -4.94 -11.41
C PHE A 271 17.60 -3.47 -10.95
N PHE A 272 18.74 -2.93 -10.57
CA PHE A 272 18.79 -1.63 -9.93
C PHE A 272 20.13 -0.93 -10.09
N GLU A 273 20.11 0.38 -10.02
CA GLU A 273 21.28 1.26 -9.96
C GLU A 273 21.57 1.62 -8.50
N ILE A 274 22.85 1.78 -8.17
CA ILE A 274 23.32 2.16 -6.84
C ILE A 274 23.99 3.54 -6.93
N LYS A 275 23.70 4.40 -5.94
CA LYS A 275 24.37 5.68 -5.70
C LYS A 275 24.88 5.73 -4.26
N SER A 276 26.12 6.16 -4.04
CA SER A 276 26.62 6.44 -2.69
C SER A 276 25.78 7.55 -2.05
N PHE A 277 25.28 7.32 -0.85
CA PHE A 277 24.37 8.23 -0.19
C PHE A 277 24.31 7.97 1.33
N ASP A 278 24.50 8.99 2.14
CA ASP A 278 24.23 8.91 3.57
C ASP A 278 22.88 9.59 3.89
N ILE A 279 21.89 8.79 4.26
CA ILE A 279 20.56 9.29 4.64
C ILE A 279 20.60 10.24 5.85
N ALA A 280 21.63 10.15 6.71
CA ALA A 280 21.78 11.03 7.87
C ALA A 280 22.21 12.45 7.47
N ASP A 281 22.78 12.65 6.29
CA ASP A 281 23.15 13.96 5.77
C ASP A 281 22.01 14.57 4.94
N SER A 282 21.12 15.30 5.60
CA SER A 282 19.97 15.93 4.97
C SER A 282 20.33 16.97 3.90
N SER A 283 21.55 17.49 3.87
CA SER A 283 22.01 18.45 2.85
C SER A 283 22.11 17.81 1.45
N THR A 284 22.22 16.47 1.37
CA THR A 284 22.33 15.70 0.13
C THR A 284 21.00 15.17 -0.39
N TRP A 285 19.92 15.28 0.39
CA TRP A 285 18.63 14.68 0.07
C TRP A 285 18.05 15.15 -1.28
N GLU A 286 18.09 16.45 -1.53
CA GLU A 286 17.53 17.02 -2.77
C GLU A 286 18.22 16.47 -4.02
N GLU A 287 19.54 16.24 -3.98
CA GLU A 287 20.28 15.64 -5.09
C GLU A 287 19.79 14.21 -5.36
N VAL A 288 19.60 13.42 -4.28
CA VAL A 288 19.10 12.04 -4.40
C VAL A 288 17.65 12.02 -4.88
N PHE A 289 16.81 12.96 -4.45
CA PHE A 289 15.42 13.07 -4.92
C PHE A 289 15.36 13.34 -6.43
N LYS A 290 16.18 14.26 -6.94
CA LYS A 290 16.30 14.53 -8.39
C LYS A 290 16.72 13.27 -9.14
N TRP A 291 17.75 12.59 -8.65
CA TRP A 291 18.23 11.35 -9.24
C TRP A 291 17.17 10.25 -9.24
N TYR A 292 16.44 10.04 -8.14
CA TYR A 292 15.33 9.09 -8.10
C TYR A 292 14.27 9.41 -9.15
N MET A 293 13.83 10.66 -9.23
CA MET A 293 12.78 11.06 -10.16
C MET A 293 13.20 10.88 -11.63
N GLU A 294 14.42 11.25 -11.97
CA GLU A 294 14.97 11.07 -13.32
C GLU A 294 15.01 9.59 -13.72
N LYS A 295 15.54 8.74 -12.85
CA LYS A 295 15.64 7.30 -13.09
C LYS A 295 14.26 6.62 -13.14
N CYS A 296 13.32 7.01 -12.29
CA CYS A 296 11.95 6.50 -12.34
C CYS A 296 11.25 6.78 -13.67
N ILE A 297 11.44 7.95 -14.26
CA ILE A 297 10.86 8.30 -15.57
C ILE A 297 11.44 7.40 -16.66
N VAL A 298 12.75 7.13 -16.62
CA VAL A 298 13.42 6.23 -17.58
C VAL A 298 12.91 4.80 -17.39
N LEU A 299 12.90 4.29 -16.14
CA LEU A 299 12.42 2.94 -15.82
C LEU A 299 10.96 2.72 -16.24
N LYS A 300 10.08 3.70 -16.01
CA LYS A 300 8.69 3.60 -16.47
C LYS A 300 8.59 3.41 -17.99
N LYS A 301 9.36 4.18 -18.77
CA LYS A 301 9.40 4.04 -20.24
C LYS A 301 9.97 2.69 -20.68
N ILE A 302 10.98 2.18 -19.96
CA ILE A 302 11.55 0.85 -20.22
C ILE A 302 10.46 -0.20 -20.02
N VAL A 303 9.86 -0.26 -18.83
CA VAL A 303 8.88 -1.29 -18.46
C VAL A 303 7.67 -1.32 -19.38
N GLN A 304 7.20 -0.16 -19.85
CA GLN A 304 6.07 -0.04 -20.80
C GLN A 304 6.30 -0.78 -22.13
N LYS A 305 7.56 -1.13 -22.48
CA LYS A 305 7.87 -1.91 -23.70
C LYS A 305 7.72 -3.42 -23.50
N TYR A 306 7.64 -3.89 -22.24
CA TYR A 306 7.65 -5.32 -21.89
C TYR A 306 6.30 -5.79 -21.31
N LEU A 307 5.42 -4.85 -20.96
CA LEU A 307 4.05 -5.07 -20.49
C LEU A 307 3.06 -4.97 -21.63
#